data_fd56efa5bb0c6c9ba128372a29f68634
#
_entry.id   fd56efa5bb0c6c9ba128372a29f68634
#
_cell.length_a   1.000
_cell.length_b   1.000
_cell.length_c   1.000
_cell.angle_alpha   90.00
_cell.angle_beta   90.00
_cell.angle_gamma   90.00
#
_symmetry.space_group_name_H-M   'P 1'
#
loop_
_entity.id
_entity.type
_entity.pdbx_description
1 polymer ?
#
loop_
_entity_poly.entity_id
_entity_poly.type
_entity_poly.pdbx_seq_one_letter_code
_entity_poly.pdbx_strand_id
1 'polypeptide(L)'
;TVVNQATVTGIVHDAAGRAAGVKFVDNLTGEEHTLKARSVVNAAGCFVDDIMHMDSPEHRKMVTPSQGVHLVLDMKFLQSDYAIMVPKTSDGRVLFAVPWHDKVVAGTTDIVRPTPEEEPRPLKEEIDFILGTAGLYMNPAPTYKDILSVFAGQRPLAAPKKEGKNTKEISRSHKIIVSDNGLVTITGGKCCLLYTSPSPRDCS
;
A
#
# COMPACT_ATOMS: atom_id res chain seq x y z
N THR A 1 -9.76 -4.79 -21.23
CA THR A 1 -8.41 -5.31 -21.45
C THR A 1 -7.55 -4.94 -20.25
N VAL A 2 -6.76 -5.89 -19.74
CA VAL A 2 -5.74 -5.68 -18.70
C VAL A 2 -4.39 -5.89 -19.36
N VAL A 3 -3.46 -4.97 -19.11
CA VAL A 3 -2.08 -5.04 -19.60
C VAL A 3 -1.16 -4.95 -18.40
N ASN A 4 -0.22 -5.88 -18.28
CA ASN A 4 0.87 -5.87 -17.30
C ASN A 4 2.20 -5.57 -18.00
N GLN A 5 3.28 -5.45 -17.25
CA GLN A 5 4.62 -5.13 -17.77
C GLN A 5 4.64 -3.84 -18.61
N ALA A 6 3.78 -2.86 -18.25
CA ALA A 6 3.62 -1.59 -18.94
C ALA A 6 3.78 -0.44 -17.94
N THR A 7 4.93 0.20 -17.97
CA THR A 7 5.23 1.33 -17.07
C THR A 7 4.77 2.63 -17.69
N VAL A 8 3.85 3.33 -17.02
CA VAL A 8 3.39 4.65 -17.46
C VAL A 8 4.53 5.66 -17.30
N THR A 9 4.82 6.39 -18.38
CA THR A 9 5.91 7.39 -18.44
C THR A 9 5.40 8.80 -18.66
N GLY A 10 4.11 8.99 -18.91
CA GLY A 10 3.53 10.32 -19.09
C GLY A 10 2.03 10.31 -19.32
N ILE A 11 1.42 11.47 -19.10
CA ILE A 11 0.02 11.76 -19.44
C ILE A 11 -0.02 12.49 -20.78
N VAL A 12 -0.96 12.09 -21.64
CA VAL A 12 -1.21 12.75 -22.92
C VAL A 12 -2.36 13.74 -22.74
N HIS A 13 -2.15 14.98 -23.18
CA HIS A 13 -3.17 16.00 -23.13
C HIS A 13 -3.77 16.27 -24.53
N ASP A 14 -5.03 16.61 -24.59
CA ASP A 14 -5.70 17.08 -25.82
C ASP A 14 -5.39 18.57 -26.09
N ALA A 15 -5.92 19.12 -27.17
CA ALA A 15 -5.72 20.52 -27.53
C ALA A 15 -6.30 21.53 -26.52
N ALA A 16 -7.20 21.08 -25.64
CA ALA A 16 -7.74 21.86 -24.54
C ALA A 16 -6.98 21.67 -23.23
N GLY A 17 -5.86 20.94 -23.24
CA GLY A 17 -5.04 20.66 -22.07
C GLY A 17 -5.60 19.58 -21.14
N ARG A 18 -6.60 18.80 -21.55
CA ARG A 18 -7.22 17.77 -20.70
C ARG A 18 -6.52 16.44 -20.88
N ALA A 19 -6.42 15.68 -19.79
CA ALA A 19 -5.87 14.31 -19.79
C ALA A 19 -6.70 13.41 -20.73
N ALA A 20 -6.09 13.00 -21.84
CA ALA A 20 -6.72 12.29 -22.95
C ALA A 20 -6.00 11.00 -23.34
N GLY A 21 -5.09 10.52 -22.50
CA GLY A 21 -4.34 9.29 -22.72
C GLY A 21 -3.12 9.15 -21.86
N VAL A 22 -2.36 8.09 -22.09
CA VAL A 22 -1.12 7.79 -21.40
C VAL A 22 -0.02 7.40 -22.38
N LYS A 23 1.22 7.70 -22.04
CA LYS A 23 2.41 7.10 -22.62
C LYS A 23 2.92 6.02 -21.68
N PHE A 24 3.38 4.92 -22.22
CA PHE A 24 3.96 3.84 -21.43
C PHE A 24 5.04 3.09 -22.21
N VAL A 25 5.92 2.44 -21.47
CA VAL A 25 6.94 1.56 -22.01
C VAL A 25 6.52 0.12 -21.74
N ASP A 26 6.59 -0.72 -22.75
CA ASP A 26 6.53 -2.18 -22.58
C ASP A 26 7.86 -2.64 -21.98
N ASN A 27 7.83 -3.13 -20.74
CA ASN A 27 9.01 -3.55 -20.01
C ASN A 27 9.69 -4.81 -20.59
N LEU A 28 9.01 -5.54 -21.45
CA LEU A 28 9.56 -6.73 -22.10
C LEU A 28 10.35 -6.39 -23.37
N THR A 29 9.87 -5.42 -24.15
CA THR A 29 10.47 -5.03 -25.43
C THR A 29 11.27 -3.74 -25.35
N GLY A 30 10.99 -2.89 -24.37
CA GLY A 30 11.52 -1.53 -24.26
C GLY A 30 10.86 -0.53 -25.22
N GLU A 31 9.80 -0.93 -25.93
CA GLU A 31 9.12 -0.06 -26.88
C GLU A 31 8.19 0.93 -26.17
N GLU A 32 8.16 2.17 -26.67
CA GLU A 32 7.25 3.21 -26.19
C GLU A 32 5.93 3.17 -26.96
N HIS A 33 4.85 3.28 -26.21
CA HIS A 33 3.50 3.28 -26.74
C HIS A 33 2.70 4.47 -26.24
N THR A 34 1.68 4.86 -27.03
CA THR A 34 0.72 5.89 -26.64
C THR A 34 -0.69 5.34 -26.79
N LEU A 35 -1.47 5.42 -25.71
CA LEU A 35 -2.86 5.03 -25.68
C LEU A 35 -3.74 6.26 -25.43
N LYS A 36 -4.68 6.52 -26.37
CA LYS A 36 -5.67 7.59 -26.22
C LYS A 36 -6.90 7.07 -25.46
N ALA A 37 -7.47 7.92 -24.61
CA ALA A 37 -8.63 7.59 -23.80
C ALA A 37 -9.56 8.81 -23.65
N ARG A 38 -10.83 8.57 -23.32
CA ARG A 38 -11.79 9.64 -22.98
C ARG A 38 -11.57 10.19 -21.58
N SER A 39 -11.04 9.36 -20.69
CA SER A 39 -10.69 9.72 -19.32
C SER A 39 -9.51 8.88 -18.88
N VAL A 40 -8.68 9.44 -18.02
CA VAL A 40 -7.56 8.73 -17.40
C VAL A 40 -7.81 8.66 -15.90
N VAL A 41 -7.70 7.45 -15.33
CA VAL A 41 -7.86 7.21 -13.90
C VAL A 41 -6.52 6.75 -13.33
N ASN A 42 -6.01 7.53 -12.41
CA ASN A 42 -4.82 7.22 -11.64
C ASN A 42 -5.21 6.47 -10.36
N ALA A 43 -4.94 5.17 -10.32
CA ALA A 43 -5.17 4.30 -9.16
C ALA A 43 -3.86 3.61 -8.73
N ALA A 44 -2.73 4.29 -8.89
CA ALA A 44 -1.38 3.75 -8.72
C ALA A 44 -0.95 3.55 -7.25
N GLY A 45 -1.87 3.60 -6.27
CA GLY A 45 -1.59 3.32 -4.87
C GLY A 45 -0.53 4.28 -4.28
N CYS A 46 0.61 3.75 -3.86
CA CYS A 46 1.69 4.58 -3.30
C CYS A 46 2.37 5.48 -4.34
N PHE A 47 2.21 5.18 -5.64
CA PHE A 47 2.82 5.91 -6.76
C PHE A 47 1.88 6.95 -7.40
N VAL A 48 0.75 7.26 -6.78
CA VAL A 48 -0.22 8.24 -7.35
C VAL A 48 0.40 9.62 -7.54
N ASP A 49 1.31 10.03 -6.65
CA ASP A 49 1.97 11.33 -6.74
C ASP A 49 2.89 11.42 -7.96
N ASP A 50 3.56 10.32 -8.34
CA ASP A 50 4.41 10.28 -9.53
C ASP A 50 3.58 10.50 -10.81
N ILE A 51 2.42 9.84 -10.90
CA ILE A 51 1.50 10.04 -12.01
C ILE A 51 0.93 11.47 -12.03
N MET A 52 0.60 12.03 -10.88
CA MET A 52 0.12 13.40 -10.78
C MET A 52 1.19 14.43 -11.17
N HIS A 53 2.46 14.18 -10.87
CA HIS A 53 3.55 15.02 -11.35
C HIS A 53 3.75 14.95 -12.87
N MET A 54 3.44 13.80 -13.50
CA MET A 54 3.43 13.68 -14.96
C MET A 54 2.31 14.51 -15.61
N ASP A 55 1.18 14.68 -14.92
CA ASP A 55 0.05 15.53 -15.36
C ASP A 55 0.31 17.01 -15.07
N SER A 56 0.82 17.32 -13.87
CA SER A 56 1.10 18.68 -13.40
C SER A 56 2.36 18.70 -12.53
N PRO A 57 3.47 19.27 -13.00
CA PRO A 57 4.73 19.37 -12.24
C PRO A 57 4.60 20.10 -10.89
N GLU A 58 3.63 21.01 -10.76
CA GLU A 58 3.35 21.77 -9.53
C GLU A 58 2.55 20.99 -8.48
N HIS A 59 2.27 19.71 -8.76
CA HIS A 59 1.51 18.87 -7.84
C HIS A 59 2.18 18.77 -6.47
N ARG A 60 1.38 18.91 -5.40
CA ARG A 60 1.83 18.74 -4.01
C ARG A 60 1.62 17.30 -3.55
N LYS A 61 2.64 16.72 -2.92
CA LYS A 61 2.59 15.38 -2.37
C LYS A 61 1.34 15.13 -1.52
N MET A 62 0.59 14.09 -1.87
CA MET A 62 -0.66 13.71 -1.21
C MET A 62 -0.57 12.40 -0.45
N VAL A 63 0.43 11.57 -0.74
CA VAL A 63 0.57 10.25 -0.16
C VAL A 63 1.88 10.15 0.61
N THR A 64 1.79 9.55 1.79
CA THR A 64 2.95 9.15 2.58
C THR A 64 2.93 7.63 2.66
N PRO A 65 3.91 6.93 2.04
CA PRO A 65 3.98 5.48 2.13
C PRO A 65 4.24 5.05 3.58
N SER A 66 3.51 4.05 4.04
CA SER A 66 3.75 3.40 5.33
C SER A 66 3.94 1.91 5.13
N GLN A 67 5.14 1.44 5.47
CA GLN A 67 5.51 0.03 5.35
C GLN A 67 4.94 -0.79 6.50
N GLY A 68 4.46 -1.98 6.18
CA GLY A 68 4.08 -3.01 7.14
C GLY A 68 4.68 -4.34 6.74
N VAL A 69 5.20 -5.06 7.73
CA VAL A 69 5.86 -6.35 7.57
C VAL A 69 5.08 -7.43 8.29
N HIS A 70 5.10 -8.63 7.72
CA HIS A 70 4.56 -9.84 8.34
C HIS A 70 5.59 -10.96 8.24
N LEU A 71 5.66 -11.77 9.28
CA LEU A 71 6.45 -12.99 9.35
C LEU A 71 5.53 -14.20 9.19
N VAL A 72 6.01 -15.19 8.46
CA VAL A 72 5.38 -16.52 8.41
C VAL A 72 6.19 -17.46 9.28
N LEU A 73 5.52 -18.08 10.25
CA LEU A 73 6.08 -19.00 11.22
C LEU A 73 5.39 -20.37 11.13
N ASP A 74 6.00 -21.39 11.71
CA ASP A 74 5.36 -22.70 11.84
C ASP A 74 4.21 -22.66 12.85
N MET A 75 3.16 -23.46 12.61
CA MET A 75 1.95 -23.53 13.45
C MET A 75 2.25 -23.94 14.89
N LYS A 76 3.37 -24.66 15.14
CA LYS A 76 3.80 -25.06 16.48
C LYS A 76 3.97 -23.89 17.47
N PHE A 77 4.17 -22.67 16.97
CA PHE A 77 4.32 -21.48 17.82
C PHE A 77 2.99 -20.94 18.33
N LEU A 78 1.91 -21.08 17.58
CA LEU A 78 0.59 -20.62 18.00
C LEU A 78 -0.20 -21.68 18.75
N GLN A 79 -0.11 -22.95 18.34
CA GLN A 79 -0.78 -24.12 18.93
C GLN A 79 -2.30 -23.93 19.12
N SER A 80 -2.94 -23.19 18.23
CA SER A 80 -4.35 -22.82 18.33
C SER A 80 -4.93 -22.52 16.95
N ASP A 81 -6.19 -22.89 16.75
CA ASP A 81 -6.97 -22.51 15.57
C ASP A 81 -7.48 -21.06 15.63
N TYR A 82 -7.28 -20.39 16.77
CA TYR A 82 -7.71 -19.01 16.99
C TYR A 82 -6.54 -18.03 16.83
N ALA A 83 -6.85 -16.86 16.29
CA ALA A 83 -5.90 -15.77 16.21
C ALA A 83 -5.63 -15.15 17.58
N ILE A 84 -4.38 -14.77 17.83
CA ILE A 84 -4.00 -13.93 18.96
C ILE A 84 -4.00 -12.47 18.48
N MET A 85 -4.64 -11.60 19.24
CA MET A 85 -4.54 -10.15 19.09
C MET A 85 -3.85 -9.57 20.32
N VAL A 86 -2.72 -8.92 20.12
CA VAL A 86 -2.02 -8.13 21.13
C VAL A 86 -2.48 -6.69 21.00
N PRO A 87 -3.37 -6.21 21.88
CA PRO A 87 -4.07 -4.92 21.68
C PRO A 87 -3.15 -3.71 21.86
N LYS A 88 -2.06 -3.87 22.59
CA LYS A 88 -1.10 -2.79 22.87
C LYS A 88 0.32 -3.35 22.94
N THR A 89 1.12 -3.06 21.95
CA THR A 89 2.54 -3.35 21.92
C THR A 89 3.36 -2.23 22.59
N SER A 90 4.65 -2.40 22.75
CA SER A 90 5.56 -1.40 23.35
C SER A 90 5.51 -0.04 22.66
N ASP A 91 5.23 -0.03 21.34
CA ASP A 91 5.06 1.19 20.54
C ASP A 91 3.59 1.63 20.39
N GLY A 92 2.68 0.94 21.10
CA GLY A 92 1.24 1.24 21.14
C GLY A 92 0.47 0.82 19.89
N ARG A 93 1.02 -0.03 19.04
CA ARG A 93 0.32 -0.66 17.89
C ARG A 93 -0.40 -1.93 18.34
N VAL A 94 -1.16 -2.50 17.42
CA VAL A 94 -1.76 -3.83 17.57
C VAL A 94 -0.96 -4.81 16.74
N LEU A 95 -0.60 -5.95 17.33
CA LEU A 95 0.00 -7.07 16.61
C LEU A 95 -1.00 -8.22 16.56
N PHE A 96 -1.05 -8.91 15.45
CA PHE A 96 -1.83 -10.13 15.27
C PHE A 96 -0.91 -11.30 14.98
N ALA A 97 -1.29 -12.48 15.46
CA ALA A 97 -0.78 -13.75 15.00
C ALA A 97 -1.98 -14.60 14.56
N VAL A 98 -2.08 -14.85 13.27
CA VAL A 98 -3.26 -15.43 12.64
C VAL A 98 -2.91 -16.79 12.04
N PRO A 99 -3.66 -17.86 12.36
CA PRO A 99 -3.56 -19.12 11.65
C PRO A 99 -3.86 -18.91 10.16
N TRP A 100 -2.99 -19.40 9.29
CA TRP A 100 -3.18 -19.33 7.86
C TRP A 100 -2.71 -20.63 7.24
N HIS A 101 -3.66 -21.46 6.80
CA HIS A 101 -3.40 -22.84 6.45
C HIS A 101 -2.70 -23.56 7.61
N ASP A 102 -1.53 -24.17 7.39
CA ASP A 102 -0.72 -24.87 8.39
C ASP A 102 0.42 -23.99 8.98
N LYS A 103 0.31 -22.68 8.84
CA LYS A 103 1.30 -21.68 9.27
C LYS A 103 0.64 -20.60 10.14
N VAL A 104 1.48 -19.74 10.69
CA VAL A 104 1.08 -18.52 11.42
C VAL A 104 1.61 -17.31 10.70
N VAL A 105 0.73 -16.35 10.41
CA VAL A 105 1.12 -15.02 9.93
C VAL A 105 1.11 -14.06 11.10
N ALA A 106 2.29 -13.55 11.48
CA ALA A 106 2.48 -12.61 12.59
C ALA A 106 2.85 -11.22 12.06
N GLY A 107 2.17 -10.21 12.51
CA GLY A 107 2.39 -8.79 12.14
C GLY A 107 1.26 -7.90 12.66
N THR A 108 1.34 -6.63 12.44
CA THR A 108 2.10 -5.89 11.44
C THR A 108 2.94 -4.77 12.07
N THR A 109 3.88 -4.25 11.29
CA THR A 109 4.58 -2.99 11.58
C THR A 109 3.91 -1.81 10.88
N ASP A 110 4.36 -0.59 11.15
CA ASP A 110 3.85 0.64 10.52
C ASP A 110 4.97 1.70 10.56
N ILE A 111 5.82 1.69 9.54
CA ILE A 111 6.97 2.59 9.43
C ILE A 111 6.80 3.50 8.21
N VAL A 112 6.85 4.81 8.43
CA VAL A 112 6.84 5.80 7.35
C VAL A 112 8.06 5.63 6.46
N ARG A 113 7.84 5.59 5.15
CA ARG A 113 8.91 5.56 4.15
C ARG A 113 8.97 6.91 3.40
N PRO A 114 10.17 7.41 3.08
CA PRO A 114 10.31 8.69 2.38
C PRO A 114 9.77 8.63 0.95
N THR A 115 9.93 7.47 0.31
CA THR A 115 9.53 7.21 -1.09
C THR A 115 8.81 5.88 -1.20
N PRO A 116 7.91 5.72 -2.20
CA PRO A 116 7.35 4.43 -2.52
C PRO A 116 8.40 3.50 -3.13
N GLU A 117 8.24 2.21 -2.91
CA GLU A 117 9.08 1.15 -3.46
C GLU A 117 8.19 0.10 -4.14
N GLU A 118 8.55 -0.37 -5.33
CA GLU A 118 7.80 -1.43 -6.03
C GLU A 118 7.87 -2.75 -5.26
N GLU A 119 9.04 -3.09 -4.74
CA GLU A 119 9.28 -4.27 -3.93
C GLU A 119 9.88 -3.87 -2.56
N PRO A 120 9.03 -3.42 -1.62
CA PRO A 120 9.51 -3.02 -0.30
C PRO A 120 10.13 -4.20 0.43
N ARG A 121 11.29 -3.98 1.03
CA ARG A 121 12.00 -4.98 1.80
C ARG A 121 11.84 -4.74 3.29
N PRO A 122 11.65 -5.82 4.07
CA PRO A 122 11.55 -5.72 5.53
C PRO A 122 12.85 -5.17 6.12
N LEU A 123 12.72 -4.29 7.10
CA LEU A 123 13.85 -3.81 7.88
C LEU A 123 14.12 -4.76 9.05
N LYS A 124 15.39 -4.84 9.47
CA LYS A 124 15.76 -5.67 10.61
C LYS A 124 14.97 -5.31 11.87
N GLU A 125 14.79 -4.02 12.12
CA GLU A 125 14.03 -3.51 13.28
C GLU A 125 12.56 -3.93 13.27
N GLU A 126 11.96 -4.10 12.10
CA GLU A 126 10.58 -4.58 11.96
C GLU A 126 10.47 -6.06 12.34
N ILE A 127 11.45 -6.87 11.90
CA ILE A 127 11.52 -8.28 12.24
C ILE A 127 11.77 -8.45 13.75
N ASP A 128 12.73 -7.70 14.32
CA ASP A 128 13.05 -7.70 15.76
C ASP A 128 11.82 -7.35 16.60
N PHE A 129 11.07 -6.34 16.18
CA PHE A 129 9.83 -5.92 16.84
C PHE A 129 8.76 -7.03 16.84
N ILE A 130 8.53 -7.66 15.69
CA ILE A 130 7.52 -8.73 15.58
C ILE A 130 7.94 -9.94 16.42
N LEU A 131 9.18 -10.40 16.30
CA LEU A 131 9.68 -11.54 17.06
C LEU A 131 9.66 -11.27 18.58
N GLY A 132 10.11 -10.09 18.99
CA GLY A 132 10.11 -9.69 20.40
C GLY A 132 8.70 -9.62 20.98
N THR A 133 7.75 -9.07 20.21
CA THR A 133 6.35 -8.98 20.65
C THR A 133 5.68 -10.36 20.66
N ALA A 134 5.83 -11.14 19.58
CA ALA A 134 5.25 -12.48 19.48
C ALA A 134 5.80 -13.42 20.54
N GLY A 135 7.10 -13.32 20.86
CA GLY A 135 7.76 -14.13 21.86
C GLY A 135 7.21 -13.95 23.29
N LEU A 136 6.49 -12.86 23.57
CA LEU A 136 5.81 -12.67 24.86
C LEU A 136 4.52 -13.50 25.00
N TYR A 137 3.97 -13.97 23.87
CA TYR A 137 2.67 -14.63 23.82
C TYR A 137 2.72 -16.04 23.23
N MET A 138 3.86 -16.43 22.68
CA MET A 138 4.08 -17.73 22.05
C MET A 138 5.04 -18.58 22.87
N ASN A 139 4.76 -19.88 23.01
CA ASN A 139 5.62 -20.82 23.71
C ASN A 139 5.81 -22.10 22.86
N PRO A 140 7.05 -22.38 22.38
CA PRO A 140 8.27 -21.61 22.58
C PRO A 140 8.23 -20.25 21.87
N ALA A 141 9.07 -19.29 22.30
CA ALA A 141 9.23 -18.03 21.63
C ALA A 141 9.94 -18.22 20.28
N PRO A 142 9.42 -17.67 19.16
CA PRO A 142 10.05 -17.79 17.85
C PRO A 142 11.32 -16.95 17.76
N THR A 143 12.30 -17.45 17.00
CA THR A 143 13.58 -16.80 16.72
C THR A 143 13.74 -16.53 15.21
N TYR A 144 14.82 -15.84 14.82
CA TYR A 144 15.15 -15.64 13.40
C TYR A 144 15.24 -16.94 12.60
N LYS A 145 15.68 -18.04 13.22
CA LYS A 145 15.80 -19.35 12.56
C LYS A 145 14.47 -20.01 12.26
N ASP A 146 13.42 -19.55 12.92
CA ASP A 146 12.07 -20.09 12.79
C ASP A 146 11.23 -19.36 11.74
N ILE A 147 11.77 -18.29 11.14
CA ILE A 147 11.11 -17.55 10.10
C ILE A 147 11.13 -18.36 8.79
N LEU A 148 9.96 -18.73 8.32
CA LEU A 148 9.80 -19.45 7.06
C LEU A 148 9.75 -18.52 5.86
N SER A 149 9.12 -17.35 6.03
CA SER A 149 9.02 -16.32 5.01
C SER A 149 8.76 -14.95 5.65
N VAL A 150 9.13 -13.89 4.93
CA VAL A 150 8.84 -12.50 5.30
C VAL A 150 8.25 -11.81 4.09
N PHE A 151 7.22 -11.01 4.29
CA PHE A 151 6.72 -10.12 3.25
C PHE A 151 6.44 -8.73 3.80
N ALA A 152 6.64 -7.75 2.95
CA ALA A 152 6.40 -6.34 3.24
C ALA A 152 5.46 -5.74 2.20
N GLY A 153 4.72 -4.73 2.60
CA GLY A 153 3.87 -3.94 1.72
C GLY A 153 3.80 -2.50 2.18
N GLN A 154 3.50 -1.59 1.27
CA GLN A 154 3.35 -0.16 1.57
C GLN A 154 1.90 0.26 1.43
N ARG A 155 1.42 1.00 2.43
CA ARG A 155 0.07 1.59 2.47
C ARG A 155 0.13 3.02 1.97
N PRO A 156 -0.72 3.44 1.04
CA PRO A 156 -0.84 4.82 0.59
C PRO A 156 -1.62 5.64 1.61
N LEU A 157 -0.98 6.12 2.66
CA LEU A 157 -1.64 6.98 3.62
C LEU A 157 -1.79 8.40 3.06
N ALA A 158 -2.99 8.97 3.17
CA ALA A 158 -3.21 10.35 2.76
C ALA A 158 -2.35 11.29 3.62
N ALA A 159 -1.47 12.05 2.99
CA ALA A 159 -0.58 12.98 3.69
C ALA A 159 -1.39 13.95 4.58
N PRO A 160 -0.98 14.20 5.83
CA PRO A 160 -1.66 15.12 6.71
C PRO A 160 -1.51 16.55 6.15
N LYS A 161 -2.57 17.36 6.30
CA LYS A 161 -2.53 18.78 5.90
C LYS A 161 -1.53 19.63 6.70
N LYS A 162 -1.02 19.11 7.83
CA LYS A 162 0.02 19.73 8.67
C LYS A 162 1.12 18.70 8.93
N GLU A 163 2.37 19.12 8.76
CA GLU A 163 3.54 18.35 9.14
C GLU A 163 3.52 18.00 10.64
N GLY A 164 3.95 16.78 10.99
CA GLY A 164 4.11 16.35 12.39
C GLY A 164 3.00 15.49 12.98
N LYS A 165 1.99 15.08 12.19
CA LYS A 165 0.99 14.11 12.68
C LYS A 165 1.50 12.68 12.60
N ASN A 166 1.27 11.93 13.69
CA ASN A 166 1.61 10.52 13.78
C ASN A 166 0.78 9.71 12.75
N THR A 167 1.35 8.67 12.13
CA THR A 167 0.67 7.79 11.16
C THR A 167 -0.66 7.23 11.65
N LYS A 168 -0.82 7.07 12.97
CA LYS A 168 -2.07 6.63 13.61
C LYS A 168 -3.26 7.59 13.43
N GLU A 169 -2.97 8.88 13.24
CA GLU A 169 -3.99 9.94 13.09
C GLU A 169 -4.32 10.24 11.62
N ILE A 170 -3.59 9.62 10.67
CA ILE A 170 -3.81 9.82 9.25
C ILE A 170 -5.07 9.06 8.82
N SER A 171 -5.98 9.77 8.16
CA SER A 171 -7.20 9.18 7.62
C SER A 171 -6.88 8.02 6.68
N ARG A 172 -7.56 6.90 6.90
CA ARG A 172 -7.52 5.73 6.02
C ARG A 172 -8.71 5.66 5.06
N SER A 173 -9.46 6.76 4.94
CA SER A 173 -10.54 6.89 3.96
C SER A 173 -9.95 7.10 2.57
N HIS A 174 -10.60 6.54 1.56
CA HIS A 174 -10.26 6.84 0.18
C HIS A 174 -10.58 8.30 -0.16
N LYS A 175 -9.85 8.86 -1.10
CA LYS A 175 -10.09 10.17 -1.69
C LYS A 175 -10.16 10.04 -3.19
N ILE A 176 -11.13 10.69 -3.79
CA ILE A 176 -11.23 10.86 -5.23
C ILE A 176 -10.98 12.34 -5.50
N ILE A 177 -10.06 12.62 -6.40
CA ILE A 177 -9.64 13.97 -6.78
C ILE A 177 -9.66 14.03 -8.29
N VAL A 178 -10.24 15.09 -8.81
CA VAL A 178 -10.20 15.40 -10.24
C VAL A 178 -9.32 16.64 -10.40
N SER A 179 -8.22 16.53 -11.13
CA SER A 179 -7.35 17.67 -11.43
C SER A 179 -8.03 18.65 -12.41
N ASP A 180 -7.50 19.85 -12.50
CA ASP A 180 -7.99 20.85 -13.47
C ASP A 180 -7.89 20.33 -14.91
N ASN A 181 -6.94 19.45 -15.19
CA ASN A 181 -6.75 18.79 -16.48
C ASN A 181 -7.67 17.56 -16.67
N GLY A 182 -8.51 17.24 -15.69
CA GLY A 182 -9.46 16.13 -15.78
C GLY A 182 -8.87 14.74 -15.48
N LEU A 183 -7.63 14.65 -14.98
CA LEU A 183 -7.09 13.39 -14.46
C LEU A 183 -7.83 13.03 -13.17
N VAL A 184 -8.43 11.84 -13.12
CA VAL A 184 -9.13 11.33 -11.94
C VAL A 184 -8.16 10.50 -11.12
N THR A 185 -7.87 10.91 -9.89
CA THR A 185 -7.01 10.16 -8.97
C THR A 185 -7.80 9.59 -7.81
N ILE A 186 -7.67 8.28 -7.57
CA ILE A 186 -8.17 7.62 -6.37
C ILE A 186 -6.99 7.17 -5.51
N THR A 187 -6.98 7.54 -4.23
CA THR A 187 -5.89 7.21 -3.30
C THR A 187 -6.40 7.02 -1.87
N GLY A 188 -5.55 6.47 -1.01
CA GLY A 188 -5.89 6.15 0.37
C GLY A 188 -6.72 4.88 0.48
N GLY A 189 -7.33 4.68 1.66
CA GLY A 189 -8.22 3.55 1.91
C GLY A 189 -7.52 2.32 2.48
N LYS A 190 -8.32 1.25 2.62
CA LYS A 190 -7.91 -0.07 3.09
C LYS A 190 -8.29 -1.14 2.06
N CYS A 191 -7.77 -2.36 2.23
CA CYS A 191 -8.07 -3.52 1.39
C CYS A 191 -9.57 -3.79 1.15
N CYS A 192 -10.46 -3.35 2.02
CA CYS A 192 -11.89 -3.62 1.93
C CYS A 192 -12.69 -2.54 1.17
N LEU A 193 -12.03 -1.67 0.40
CA LEU A 193 -12.73 -0.62 -0.36
C LEU A 193 -13.74 -1.17 -1.37
N LEU A 194 -13.51 -2.37 -1.89
CA LEU A 194 -14.43 -3.02 -2.83
C LEU A 194 -15.84 -3.17 -2.23
N TYR A 195 -15.94 -3.44 -0.91
CA TYR A 195 -17.22 -3.61 -0.23
C TYR A 195 -17.82 -2.32 0.30
N THR A 196 -17.03 -1.27 0.44
CA THR A 196 -17.46 0.01 1.01
C THR A 196 -17.58 1.13 -0.02
N SER A 197 -17.05 0.92 -1.22
CA SER A 197 -17.25 1.86 -2.33
C SER A 197 -18.63 1.64 -2.96
N PRO A 198 -19.41 2.71 -3.19
CA PRO A 198 -20.69 2.57 -3.86
C PRO A 198 -20.50 1.95 -5.23
N SER A 199 -21.28 0.91 -5.54
CA SER A 199 -21.27 0.34 -6.88
C SER A 199 -22.07 1.24 -7.82
N PRO A 200 -21.86 1.15 -9.15
CA PRO A 200 -22.70 1.87 -10.09
C PRO A 200 -24.22 1.55 -9.98
N ARG A 201 -24.57 0.43 -9.33
CA ARG A 201 -25.95 0.04 -9.05
C ARG A 201 -26.57 0.78 -7.86
N ASP A 202 -25.72 1.33 -6.96
CA ASP A 202 -26.18 2.05 -5.77
C ASP A 202 -26.40 3.54 -6.06
N CYS A 203 -26.13 3.99 -7.29
CA CYS A 203 -26.25 5.38 -7.75
C CYS A 203 -27.47 5.58 -8.65
N SER A 204 -28.40 4.62 -8.71
CA SER A 204 -29.64 4.71 -9.52
C SER A 204 -30.85 5.11 -8.68
#